data_411dbcd56ee45db9ef3d51251c22edb4
#
_entry.id   411dbcd56ee45db9ef3d51251c22edb4
#
_cell.length_a   1.000
_cell.length_b   1.000
_cell.length_c   1.000
_cell.angle_alpha   90.00
_cell.angle_beta   90.00
_cell.angle_gamma   90.00
#
_symmetry.space_group_name_H-M   'P 1'
#
loop_
_entity.id
_entity.type
_entity.pdbx_description
1 polymer ?
#
loop_
_entity_poly.entity_id
_entity_poly.type
_entity_poly.pdbx_seq_one_letter_code
_entity_poly.pdbx_strand_id
1 'polypeptide(L)'
;MLESILNCSTKPDEILIIDSSPDNQTQNMIVEFEEKGLGIRYFLVEKEYRGLTRQRNFGVGRVDVKSDIIAFLDDDLTVDSEYFKHLVETYTLYPDAIGIGGIDVNDNGYFRKPDGFRESRFDFYELDNWIIKEPGRYKLRKILGLMSDLPPGLIPEFSHGRSVLPPTGRIYMVEHFTGMSMSFKKDIFDRIKFSSFFEGYGLYEDFDFCVRALKYGNLYVNTNAKVWHYHEPSGRPDFYKYGKMVVKNGWYVWRVRHPFPSLKAKLKWHAISLLLANIRLVNAISGPDRKNALLDYFGRMIAWFGLWLEPPVIQNHPLS
;
A
#
# COMPACT_ATOMS: atom_id res chain seq x y z
N MET A 1 8.07 15.46 -5.66
CA MET A 1 6.82 15.63 -4.91
C MET A 1 6.47 17.10 -4.63
N LEU A 2 7.23 17.89 -3.87
CA LEU A 2 6.86 19.28 -3.47
C LEU A 2 6.56 20.20 -4.65
N GLU A 3 7.29 20.08 -5.76
CA GLU A 3 7.02 20.85 -6.98
C GLU A 3 5.63 20.58 -7.57
N SER A 4 5.19 19.33 -7.56
CA SER A 4 3.83 19.00 -8.02
C SER A 4 2.74 19.55 -7.08
N ILE A 5 3.00 19.61 -5.78
CA ILE A 5 2.08 20.23 -4.80
C ILE A 5 1.92 21.74 -5.04
N LEU A 6 3.01 22.42 -5.39
CA LEU A 6 2.96 23.86 -5.77
C LEU A 6 1.96 24.12 -6.90
N ASN A 7 1.84 23.18 -7.84
CA ASN A 7 1.00 23.30 -9.02
C ASN A 7 -0.44 22.81 -8.82
N CYS A 8 -0.80 22.34 -7.61
CA CYS A 8 -2.15 21.91 -7.31
C CYS A 8 -3.14 23.08 -7.22
N SER A 9 -4.34 22.87 -7.75
CA SER A 9 -5.46 23.83 -7.67
C SER A 9 -5.97 24.00 -6.24
N THR A 10 -5.98 22.91 -5.48
CA THR A 10 -6.24 22.88 -4.04
C THR A 10 -4.97 22.45 -3.34
N LYS A 11 -4.48 23.25 -2.42
CA LYS A 11 -3.26 22.96 -1.66
C LYS A 11 -3.61 22.46 -0.25
N PRO A 12 -2.77 21.60 0.36
CA PRO A 12 -2.92 21.27 1.77
C PRO A 12 -2.68 22.53 2.65
N ASP A 13 -3.38 22.62 3.78
CA ASP A 13 -3.22 23.72 4.74
C ASP A 13 -1.85 23.69 5.43
N GLU A 14 -1.28 22.50 5.61
CA GLU A 14 0.09 22.29 6.12
C GLU A 14 0.74 21.08 5.45
N ILE A 15 2.06 21.08 5.40
CA ILE A 15 2.88 19.96 4.95
C ILE A 15 3.86 19.61 6.06
N LEU A 16 3.83 18.36 6.55
CA LEU A 16 4.81 17.87 7.51
C LEU A 16 5.81 16.96 6.79
N ILE A 17 7.09 17.28 6.89
CA ILE A 17 8.17 16.44 6.43
C ILE A 17 8.84 15.80 7.64
N ILE A 18 8.73 14.47 7.72
CA ILE A 18 9.27 13.66 8.82
C ILE A 18 10.51 12.92 8.30
N ASP A 19 11.65 13.55 8.46
CA ASP A 19 12.91 13.11 7.89
C ASP A 19 13.71 12.24 8.84
N SER A 20 14.29 11.15 8.32
CA SER A 20 15.22 10.26 9.03
C SER A 20 16.57 10.14 8.32
N SER A 21 16.84 11.00 7.34
CA SER A 21 18.10 10.99 6.59
C SER A 21 19.30 11.28 7.50
N PRO A 22 20.50 10.82 7.12
CA PRO A 22 21.70 11.03 7.91
C PRO A 22 22.36 12.41 7.71
N ASP A 23 21.86 13.20 6.75
CA ASP A 23 22.42 14.48 6.34
C ASP A 23 21.37 15.58 6.28
N ASN A 24 21.78 16.80 5.92
CA ASN A 24 20.92 17.98 5.90
C ASN A 24 20.39 18.32 4.48
N GLN A 25 20.48 17.41 3.50
CA GLN A 25 20.08 17.71 2.11
C GLN A 25 18.59 18.02 2.02
N THR A 26 17.75 17.21 2.68
CA THR A 26 16.30 17.44 2.75
C THR A 26 16.00 18.81 3.37
N GLN A 27 16.61 19.13 4.50
CA GLN A 27 16.40 20.41 5.20
C GLN A 27 16.78 21.61 4.31
N ASN A 28 17.92 21.54 3.60
CA ASN A 28 18.36 22.61 2.70
C ASN A 28 17.40 22.79 1.53
N MET A 29 16.88 21.72 0.97
CA MET A 29 15.90 21.75 -0.11
C MET A 29 14.58 22.41 0.32
N ILE A 30 14.13 22.20 1.55
CA ILE A 30 12.84 22.71 2.06
C ILE A 30 12.80 24.24 2.07
N VAL A 31 13.90 24.91 2.40
CA VAL A 31 13.98 26.38 2.42
C VAL A 31 13.54 27.00 1.09
N GLU A 32 13.93 26.38 -0.04
CA GLU A 32 13.51 26.85 -1.37
C GLU A 32 11.98 26.76 -1.58
N PHE A 33 11.34 25.72 -1.03
CA PHE A 33 9.88 25.54 -1.18
C PHE A 33 9.08 26.40 -0.21
N GLU A 34 9.62 26.71 0.96
CA GLU A 34 9.03 27.70 1.88
C GLU A 34 9.02 29.09 1.24
N GLU A 35 10.11 29.49 0.58
CA GLU A 35 10.19 30.76 -0.18
C GLU A 35 9.17 30.80 -1.35
N LYS A 36 8.82 29.64 -1.93
CA LYS A 36 7.77 29.52 -2.95
C LYS A 36 6.36 29.49 -2.37
N GLY A 37 6.20 29.62 -1.03
CA GLY A 37 4.92 29.77 -0.35
C GLY A 37 4.23 28.47 0.07
N LEU A 38 4.96 27.34 0.17
CA LEU A 38 4.44 26.13 0.82
C LEU A 38 4.61 26.24 2.35
N GLY A 39 3.53 26.03 3.09
CA GLY A 39 3.54 25.95 4.54
C GLY A 39 4.13 24.62 5.02
N ILE A 40 5.48 24.53 5.06
CA ILE A 40 6.18 23.31 5.46
C ILE A 40 6.59 23.37 6.92
N ARG A 41 6.39 22.26 7.62
CA ARG A 41 6.94 22.01 8.96
C ARG A 41 7.87 20.81 8.89
N TYR A 42 9.15 21.07 9.10
CA TYR A 42 10.19 20.04 9.01
C TYR A 42 10.55 19.48 10.39
N PHE A 43 10.71 18.14 10.44
CA PHE A 43 11.12 17.43 11.63
C PHE A 43 12.17 16.38 11.28
N LEU A 44 13.42 16.62 11.69
CA LEU A 44 14.43 15.57 11.71
C LEU A 44 14.19 14.65 12.91
N VAL A 45 13.96 13.36 12.67
CA VAL A 45 13.62 12.44 13.75
C VAL A 45 14.85 11.75 14.34
N GLU A 46 14.83 11.56 15.65
CA GLU A 46 15.81 10.78 16.40
C GLU A 46 15.69 9.28 16.04
N LYS A 47 16.74 8.52 16.40
CA LYS A 47 16.85 7.10 16.07
C LYS A 47 15.64 6.28 16.51
N GLU A 48 15.04 6.60 17.63
CA GLU A 48 13.88 5.89 18.17
C GLU A 48 12.60 6.04 17.30
N TYR A 49 12.49 7.12 16.53
CA TYR A 49 11.36 7.38 15.63
C TYR A 49 11.64 6.97 14.17
N ARG A 50 12.81 6.42 13.86
CA ARG A 50 13.14 5.98 12.50
C ARG A 50 12.39 4.72 12.13
N GLY A 51 11.95 4.68 10.88
CA GLY A 51 11.14 3.61 10.28
C GLY A 51 9.73 4.08 9.96
N LEU A 52 9.17 3.55 8.87
CA LEU A 52 7.98 4.06 8.20
C LEU A 52 6.79 4.27 9.16
N THR A 53 6.42 3.25 9.93
CA THR A 53 5.28 3.31 10.86
C THR A 53 5.51 4.27 12.03
N ARG A 54 6.74 4.34 12.53
CA ARG A 54 7.12 5.25 13.61
C ARG A 54 7.10 6.70 13.13
N GLN A 55 7.65 6.99 11.95
CA GLN A 55 7.64 8.33 11.36
C GLN A 55 6.21 8.81 11.07
N ARG A 56 5.34 7.94 10.53
CA ARG A 56 3.91 8.28 10.34
C ARG A 56 3.20 8.58 11.65
N ASN A 57 3.37 7.77 12.68
CA ASN A 57 2.81 8.02 14.01
C ASN A 57 3.37 9.31 14.63
N PHE A 58 4.65 9.59 14.44
CA PHE A 58 5.28 10.82 14.91
C PHE A 58 4.68 12.05 14.22
N GLY A 59 4.49 12.00 12.90
CA GLY A 59 3.87 13.04 12.10
C GLY A 59 2.42 13.32 12.50
N VAL A 60 1.62 12.26 12.66
CA VAL A 60 0.21 12.36 13.11
C VAL A 60 0.10 13.13 14.43
N GLY A 61 0.99 12.89 15.38
CA GLY A 61 1.01 13.60 16.66
C GLY A 61 1.39 15.10 16.57
N ARG A 62 1.70 15.59 15.36
CA ARG A 62 2.13 16.98 15.10
C ARG A 62 1.24 17.74 14.14
N VAL A 63 0.23 17.07 13.60
CA VAL A 63 -0.79 17.68 12.73
C VAL A 63 -1.57 18.75 13.49
N ASP A 64 -1.87 19.88 12.84
CA ASP A 64 -2.65 20.96 13.42
C ASP A 64 -4.02 20.43 13.92
N VAL A 65 -4.46 20.97 15.05
CA VAL A 65 -5.73 20.58 15.67
C VAL A 65 -6.93 20.84 14.76
N LYS A 66 -6.82 21.81 13.86
CA LYS A 66 -7.86 22.22 12.92
C LYS A 66 -7.95 21.35 11.67
N SER A 67 -6.95 20.51 11.41
CA SER A 67 -6.96 19.63 10.24
C SER A 67 -8.01 18.53 10.43
N ASP A 68 -8.83 18.29 9.42
CA ASP A 68 -9.87 17.26 9.40
C ASP A 68 -9.38 15.97 8.73
N ILE A 69 -8.45 16.09 7.78
CA ILE A 69 -7.94 15.01 6.94
C ILE A 69 -6.41 15.00 7.00
N ILE A 70 -5.83 13.82 7.14
CA ILE A 70 -4.38 13.61 7.03
C ILE A 70 -4.11 12.79 5.78
N ALA A 71 -3.34 13.35 4.84
CA ALA A 71 -2.84 12.65 3.66
C ALA A 71 -1.40 12.21 3.86
N PHE A 72 -1.09 10.98 3.47
CA PHE A 72 0.27 10.42 3.44
C PHE A 72 0.67 10.21 1.99
N LEU A 73 1.82 10.73 1.64
CA LEU A 73 2.42 10.63 0.32
C LEU A 73 3.87 10.17 0.45
N ASP A 74 4.30 9.25 -0.40
CA ASP A 74 5.72 8.90 -0.49
C ASP A 74 6.50 10.03 -1.18
N ASP A 75 7.78 10.18 -0.90
CA ASP A 75 8.61 11.29 -1.38
C ASP A 75 9.07 11.13 -2.84
N ASP A 76 9.00 9.91 -3.38
CA ASP A 76 9.36 9.55 -4.75
C ASP A 76 8.19 9.58 -5.74
N LEU A 77 7.14 10.36 -5.47
CA LEU A 77 6.01 10.52 -6.36
C LEU A 77 5.77 11.98 -6.77
N THR A 78 4.95 12.16 -7.81
CA THR A 78 4.31 13.44 -8.15
C THR A 78 2.79 13.27 -8.13
N VAL A 79 2.07 14.33 -7.78
CA VAL A 79 0.60 14.34 -7.73
C VAL A 79 0.02 15.11 -8.92
N ASP A 80 -1.17 14.70 -9.36
CA ASP A 80 -1.96 15.46 -10.34
C ASP A 80 -2.38 16.83 -9.77
N SER A 81 -2.52 17.84 -10.61
CA SER A 81 -2.92 19.19 -10.19
C SER A 81 -4.27 19.26 -9.45
N GLU A 82 -5.17 18.30 -9.69
CA GLU A 82 -6.48 18.19 -9.05
C GLU A 82 -6.51 17.13 -7.92
N TYR A 83 -5.37 16.55 -7.56
CA TYR A 83 -5.28 15.43 -6.62
C TYR A 83 -5.98 15.71 -5.29
N PHE A 84 -5.61 16.78 -4.58
CA PHE A 84 -6.20 17.11 -3.27
C PHE A 84 -7.66 17.49 -3.38
N LYS A 85 -8.06 18.19 -4.45
CA LYS A 85 -9.46 18.50 -4.73
C LYS A 85 -10.28 17.22 -4.82
N HIS A 86 -9.82 16.22 -5.59
CA HIS A 86 -10.51 14.94 -5.71
C HIS A 86 -10.62 14.17 -4.41
N LEU A 87 -9.62 14.24 -3.53
CA LEU A 87 -9.72 13.67 -2.18
C LEU A 87 -10.82 14.35 -1.36
N VAL A 88 -10.79 15.69 -1.27
CA VAL A 88 -11.76 16.48 -0.47
C VAL A 88 -13.19 16.29 -0.99
N GLU A 89 -13.40 16.39 -2.31
CA GLU A 89 -14.70 16.14 -2.95
C GLU A 89 -15.22 14.73 -2.62
N THR A 90 -14.34 13.73 -2.57
CA THR A 90 -14.76 12.35 -2.25
C THR A 90 -15.23 12.23 -0.79
N TYR A 91 -14.55 12.88 0.18
CA TYR A 91 -15.05 12.92 1.56
C TYR A 91 -16.38 13.64 1.71
N THR A 92 -16.62 14.66 0.89
CA THR A 92 -17.91 15.35 0.84
C THR A 92 -19.01 14.48 0.25
N LEU A 93 -18.71 13.75 -0.82
CA LEU A 93 -19.65 12.87 -1.51
C LEU A 93 -19.98 11.60 -0.71
N TYR A 94 -19.00 11.09 0.06
CA TYR A 94 -19.12 9.90 0.91
C TYR A 94 -18.84 10.26 2.38
N PRO A 95 -19.81 10.80 3.13
CA PRO A 95 -19.62 11.21 4.53
C PRO A 95 -19.22 10.04 5.46
N ASP A 96 -19.52 8.80 5.08
CA ASP A 96 -19.14 7.56 5.77
C ASP A 96 -17.70 7.09 5.48
N ALA A 97 -17.01 7.77 4.56
CA ALA A 97 -15.61 7.49 4.27
C ALA A 97 -14.75 7.83 5.50
N ILE A 98 -13.96 6.84 5.97
CA ILE A 98 -12.92 7.04 6.98
C ILE A 98 -11.54 7.21 6.34
N GLY A 99 -11.36 6.72 5.11
CA GLY A 99 -10.14 6.87 4.35
C GLY A 99 -10.37 6.81 2.85
N ILE A 100 -9.52 7.55 2.11
CA ILE A 100 -9.56 7.63 0.65
C ILE A 100 -8.14 7.46 0.11
N GLY A 101 -7.98 6.56 -0.87
CA GLY A 101 -6.76 6.38 -1.64
C GLY A 101 -6.84 6.97 -3.04
N GLY A 102 -5.67 7.28 -3.60
CA GLY A 102 -5.49 7.56 -5.03
C GLY A 102 -4.94 6.34 -5.78
N ILE A 103 -4.60 6.54 -7.04
CA ILE A 103 -4.01 5.50 -7.89
C ILE A 103 -2.67 5.95 -8.48
N ASP A 104 -1.72 5.01 -8.58
CA ASP A 104 -0.55 5.17 -9.42
C ASP A 104 -0.93 4.96 -10.89
N VAL A 105 -0.49 5.86 -11.77
CA VAL A 105 -0.74 5.77 -13.21
C VAL A 105 0.49 5.33 -14.01
N ASN A 106 1.70 5.33 -13.42
CA ASN A 106 2.91 4.88 -14.09
C ASN A 106 2.92 3.37 -14.29
N ASP A 107 2.74 2.62 -13.19
CA ASP A 107 2.83 1.16 -13.19
C ASP A 107 1.44 0.50 -13.17
N ASN A 108 0.41 1.23 -13.56
CA ASN A 108 -0.97 0.75 -13.55
C ASN A 108 -1.18 -0.48 -14.43
N GLY A 109 -0.58 -0.49 -15.62
CA GLY A 109 -0.62 -1.59 -16.57
C GLY A 109 -1.96 -1.79 -17.26
N TYR A 110 -3.01 -1.04 -16.88
CA TYR A 110 -4.30 -1.09 -17.53
C TYR A 110 -4.33 -0.23 -18.81
N PHE A 111 -5.07 -0.69 -19.80
CA PHE A 111 -5.38 0.06 -21.02
C PHE A 111 -6.84 -0.12 -21.40
N ARG A 112 -7.38 0.82 -22.19
CA ARG A 112 -8.75 0.76 -22.68
C ARG A 112 -8.95 -0.48 -23.53
N LYS A 113 -10.04 -1.23 -23.28
CA LYS A 113 -10.38 -2.40 -24.08
C LYS A 113 -10.72 -1.96 -25.51
N PRO A 114 -9.99 -2.45 -26.52
CA PRO A 114 -10.30 -2.15 -27.92
C PRO A 114 -11.65 -2.75 -28.34
N ASP A 115 -12.34 -2.10 -29.27
CA ASP A 115 -13.55 -2.63 -29.85
C ASP A 115 -13.30 -4.00 -30.51
N GLY A 116 -14.20 -4.95 -30.26
CA GLY A 116 -14.06 -6.31 -30.77
C GLY A 116 -13.00 -7.18 -30.10
N PHE A 117 -12.34 -6.73 -29.05
CA PHE A 117 -11.35 -7.49 -28.31
C PHE A 117 -11.96 -8.76 -27.70
N ARG A 118 -11.41 -9.94 -28.07
CA ARG A 118 -11.93 -11.27 -27.69
C ARG A 118 -10.90 -12.13 -26.95
N GLU A 119 -10.03 -11.53 -26.17
CA GLU A 119 -9.02 -12.31 -25.45
C GLU A 119 -9.63 -13.19 -24.34
N SER A 120 -8.92 -14.26 -24.04
CA SER A 120 -9.26 -15.20 -22.98
C SER A 120 -9.27 -14.49 -21.61
N ARG A 121 -10.29 -14.76 -20.80
CA ARG A 121 -10.31 -14.37 -19.36
C ARG A 121 -9.11 -14.91 -18.58
N PHE A 122 -8.36 -15.84 -19.13
CA PHE A 122 -7.15 -16.39 -18.56
C PHE A 122 -5.98 -15.42 -18.71
N ASP A 123 -5.94 -14.70 -19.83
CA ASP A 123 -4.82 -13.84 -20.20
C ASP A 123 -5.00 -12.41 -19.78
N PHE A 124 -6.25 -11.99 -19.57
CA PHE A 124 -6.59 -10.63 -19.17
C PHE A 124 -7.57 -10.61 -18.00
N TYR A 125 -7.48 -9.56 -17.19
CA TYR A 125 -8.50 -9.16 -16.24
C TYR A 125 -9.15 -7.88 -16.76
N GLU A 126 -10.48 -7.79 -16.63
CA GLU A 126 -11.26 -6.65 -17.09
C GLU A 126 -12.04 -6.02 -15.94
N LEU A 127 -12.05 -4.68 -15.90
CA LEU A 127 -12.89 -3.88 -15.04
C LEU A 127 -13.29 -2.58 -15.78
N ASP A 128 -14.59 -2.34 -15.93
CA ASP A 128 -15.15 -1.08 -16.50
C ASP A 128 -14.55 -0.69 -17.86
N ASN A 129 -14.47 -1.62 -18.80
CA ASN A 129 -13.86 -1.46 -20.13
C ASN A 129 -12.35 -1.15 -20.13
N TRP A 130 -11.68 -1.43 -19.01
CA TRP A 130 -10.23 -1.44 -18.91
C TRP A 130 -9.74 -2.85 -18.71
N ILE A 131 -8.65 -3.19 -19.39
CA ILE A 131 -8.04 -4.53 -19.32
C ILE A 131 -6.57 -4.44 -18.92
N ILE A 132 -6.12 -5.43 -18.17
CA ILE A 132 -4.71 -5.62 -17.83
C ILE A 132 -4.31 -7.06 -18.16
N LYS A 133 -3.11 -7.21 -18.74
CA LYS A 133 -2.55 -8.53 -18.99
C LYS A 133 -2.23 -9.23 -17.67
N GLU A 134 -2.70 -10.47 -17.52
CA GLU A 134 -2.45 -11.24 -16.30
C GLU A 134 -0.98 -11.64 -16.18
N PRO A 135 -0.32 -11.28 -15.07
CA PRO A 135 1.03 -11.79 -14.78
C PRO A 135 1.04 -13.33 -14.73
N GLY A 136 2.14 -13.95 -15.09
CA GLY A 136 2.28 -15.42 -15.07
C GLY A 136 1.90 -16.07 -13.74
N ARG A 137 2.23 -15.41 -12.62
CA ARG A 137 1.84 -15.85 -11.27
C ARG A 137 0.31 -15.90 -11.08
N TYR A 138 -0.45 -14.99 -11.70
CA TYR A 138 -1.92 -14.98 -11.61
C TYR A 138 -2.55 -16.03 -12.51
N LYS A 139 -2.01 -16.23 -13.71
CA LYS A 139 -2.44 -17.32 -14.60
C LYS A 139 -2.27 -18.68 -13.90
N LEU A 140 -1.11 -18.91 -13.28
CA LEU A 140 -0.85 -20.14 -12.54
C LEU A 140 -1.79 -20.30 -11.34
N ARG A 141 -2.08 -19.24 -10.61
CA ARG A 141 -3.07 -19.25 -9.53
C ARG A 141 -4.49 -19.55 -10.03
N LYS A 142 -4.88 -19.04 -11.21
CA LYS A 142 -6.17 -19.38 -11.85
C LYS A 142 -6.26 -20.87 -12.17
N ILE A 143 -5.21 -21.46 -12.80
CA ILE A 143 -5.15 -22.89 -13.12
C ILE A 143 -5.35 -23.74 -11.85
N LEU A 144 -4.73 -23.36 -10.75
CA LEU A 144 -4.74 -24.08 -9.48
C LEU A 144 -5.96 -23.76 -8.59
N GLY A 145 -6.92 -22.95 -9.06
CA GLY A 145 -8.08 -22.53 -8.26
C GLY A 145 -7.71 -21.67 -7.02
N LEU A 146 -6.57 -20.97 -7.09
CA LEU A 146 -6.01 -20.12 -6.05
C LEU A 146 -6.19 -18.62 -6.33
N MET A 147 -6.97 -18.26 -7.34
CA MET A 147 -7.33 -16.88 -7.65
C MET A 147 -8.76 -16.58 -7.22
N SER A 148 -9.02 -15.36 -6.81
CA SER A 148 -10.35 -14.84 -6.48
C SER A 148 -10.89 -14.02 -7.64
N ASP A 149 -12.21 -14.04 -7.81
CA ASP A 149 -12.94 -13.21 -8.77
C ASP A 149 -13.38 -11.86 -8.18
N LEU A 150 -13.06 -11.59 -6.89
CA LEU A 150 -13.33 -10.28 -6.29
C LEU A 150 -12.60 -9.17 -7.05
N PRO A 151 -13.24 -8.01 -7.23
CA PRO A 151 -12.61 -6.85 -7.84
C PRO A 151 -11.40 -6.34 -7.03
N PRO A 152 -10.52 -5.54 -7.65
CA PRO A 152 -9.39 -4.93 -6.98
C PRO A 152 -9.82 -4.10 -5.76
N GLY A 153 -8.99 -4.10 -4.73
CA GLY A 153 -9.26 -3.42 -3.47
C GLY A 153 -10.07 -4.25 -2.47
N LEU A 154 -10.71 -5.36 -2.89
CA LEU A 154 -11.41 -6.28 -1.98
C LEU A 154 -10.55 -7.49 -1.59
N ILE A 155 -10.71 -7.96 -0.35
CA ILE A 155 -9.86 -8.97 0.29
C ILE A 155 -10.56 -10.33 0.34
N PRO A 156 -10.16 -11.30 -0.50
CA PRO A 156 -10.68 -12.66 -0.42
C PRO A 156 -10.28 -13.35 0.89
N GLU A 157 -11.08 -14.31 1.34
CA GLU A 157 -10.82 -15.05 2.60
C GLU A 157 -9.45 -15.77 2.63
N PHE A 158 -8.83 -16.03 1.48
CA PHE A 158 -7.61 -16.83 1.34
C PHE A 158 -6.42 -16.09 0.72
N SER A 159 -6.50 -14.77 0.47
CA SER A 159 -5.40 -13.97 -0.11
C SER A 159 -5.60 -12.48 0.11
N HIS A 160 -4.64 -11.65 -0.33
CA HIS A 160 -4.75 -10.19 -0.29
C HIS A 160 -5.54 -9.59 -1.48
N GLY A 161 -5.99 -10.43 -2.42
CA GLY A 161 -6.71 -9.94 -3.60
C GLY A 161 -5.81 -9.26 -4.64
N ARG A 162 -6.43 -8.37 -5.40
CA ARG A 162 -5.80 -7.43 -6.35
C ARG A 162 -5.82 -6.04 -5.74
N SER A 163 -4.76 -5.28 -5.91
CA SER A 163 -4.67 -3.93 -5.32
C SER A 163 -4.84 -2.82 -6.36
N VAL A 164 -4.49 -3.08 -7.63
CA VAL A 164 -4.42 -2.04 -8.66
C VAL A 164 -5.77 -1.86 -9.33
N LEU A 165 -6.30 -0.63 -9.30
CA LEU A 165 -7.52 -0.20 -9.99
C LEU A 165 -7.17 0.54 -11.28
N PRO A 166 -7.97 0.39 -12.36
CA PRO A 166 -7.79 1.15 -13.60
C PRO A 166 -8.17 2.63 -13.44
N PRO A 167 -7.61 3.53 -14.27
CA PRO A 167 -7.91 4.96 -14.23
C PRO A 167 -9.25 5.27 -14.92
N THR A 168 -10.34 4.77 -14.36
CA THR A 168 -11.71 4.88 -14.94
C THR A 168 -12.35 6.25 -14.79
N GLY A 169 -11.86 7.08 -13.85
CA GLY A 169 -12.54 8.29 -13.41
C GLY A 169 -13.64 8.04 -12.35
N ARG A 170 -13.81 6.80 -11.90
CA ARG A 170 -14.82 6.43 -10.90
C ARG A 170 -14.23 6.32 -9.49
N ILE A 171 -15.13 6.30 -8.51
CA ILE A 171 -14.83 6.04 -7.11
C ILE A 171 -15.28 4.61 -6.79
N TYR A 172 -14.39 3.82 -6.18
CA TYR A 172 -14.64 2.44 -5.79
C TYR A 172 -14.58 2.29 -4.28
N MET A 173 -15.57 1.62 -3.70
CA MET A 173 -15.49 1.16 -2.32
C MET A 173 -14.50 0.00 -2.26
N VAL A 174 -13.57 0.05 -1.32
CA VAL A 174 -12.47 -0.92 -1.18
C VAL A 174 -12.29 -1.32 0.29
N GLU A 175 -11.51 -2.36 0.53
CA GLU A 175 -11.10 -2.77 1.87
C GLU A 175 -9.63 -2.42 2.16
N HIS A 176 -8.87 -2.06 1.13
CA HIS A 176 -7.52 -1.54 1.26
C HIS A 176 -7.10 -0.73 0.03
N PHE A 177 -6.10 0.10 0.20
CA PHE A 177 -5.37 0.83 -0.84
C PHE A 177 -3.88 0.92 -0.46
N THR A 178 -3.04 1.40 -1.38
CA THR A 178 -1.59 1.42 -1.20
C THR A 178 -1.11 2.65 -0.43
N GLY A 179 -0.05 2.47 0.38
CA GLY A 179 0.51 3.48 1.27
C GLY A 179 1.14 4.71 0.59
N MET A 180 1.47 4.60 -0.70
CA MET A 180 2.04 5.71 -1.49
C MET A 180 1.11 6.92 -1.60
N SER A 181 -0.21 6.70 -1.57
CA SER A 181 -1.25 7.72 -1.74
C SER A 181 -2.47 7.33 -0.93
N MET A 182 -2.47 7.68 0.35
CA MET A 182 -3.57 7.40 1.27
C MET A 182 -3.93 8.62 2.10
N SER A 183 -5.21 8.78 2.39
CA SER A 183 -5.69 9.77 3.34
C SER A 183 -6.72 9.18 4.29
N PHE A 184 -6.82 9.77 5.48
CA PHE A 184 -7.79 9.36 6.49
C PHE A 184 -8.35 10.58 7.21
N LYS A 185 -9.59 10.48 7.71
CA LYS A 185 -10.10 11.43 8.68
C LYS A 185 -9.22 11.41 9.93
N LYS A 186 -8.89 12.59 10.45
CA LYS A 186 -7.94 12.73 11.55
C LYS A 186 -8.38 11.98 12.81
N ASP A 187 -9.67 11.97 13.11
CA ASP A 187 -10.25 11.33 14.29
C ASP A 187 -10.00 9.81 14.39
N ILE A 188 -9.67 9.15 13.28
CA ILE A 188 -9.29 7.73 13.29
C ILE A 188 -8.02 7.48 14.11
N PHE A 189 -7.10 8.45 14.13
CA PHE A 189 -5.82 8.32 14.82
C PHE A 189 -5.92 8.42 16.34
N ASP A 190 -7.07 8.87 16.86
CA ASP A 190 -7.43 8.76 18.27
C ASP A 190 -7.86 7.33 18.65
N ARG A 191 -8.14 6.47 17.66
CA ARG A 191 -8.65 5.11 17.84
C ARG A 191 -7.63 4.04 17.46
N ILE A 192 -6.85 4.27 16.40
CA ILE A 192 -5.83 3.34 15.92
C ILE A 192 -4.57 4.09 15.48
N LYS A 193 -3.41 3.43 15.60
CA LYS A 193 -2.10 3.92 15.13
C LYS A 193 -1.51 2.94 14.14
N PHE A 194 -0.54 3.36 13.35
CA PHE A 194 0.28 2.42 12.57
C PHE A 194 0.99 1.45 13.52
N SER A 195 0.87 0.14 13.23
CA SER A 195 1.37 -0.89 14.12
C SER A 195 2.89 -0.97 14.11
N SER A 196 3.49 -1.02 15.29
CA SER A 196 4.94 -1.26 15.46
C SER A 196 5.39 -2.66 15.01
N PHE A 197 4.46 -3.57 14.75
CA PHE A 197 4.78 -4.87 14.13
C PHE A 197 5.49 -4.72 12.77
N PHE A 198 5.17 -3.65 12.02
CA PHE A 198 5.74 -3.35 10.70
C PHE A 198 6.93 -2.38 10.79
N GLU A 199 7.84 -2.59 11.72
CA GLU A 199 9.03 -1.75 11.88
C GLU A 199 9.98 -1.82 10.67
N GLY A 200 10.77 -0.78 10.48
CA GLY A 200 11.74 -0.64 9.40
C GLY A 200 11.09 -0.32 8.07
N TYR A 201 11.20 -1.21 7.08
CA TYR A 201 10.67 -1.03 5.73
C TYR A 201 9.13 -0.97 5.65
N GLY A 202 8.42 -1.51 6.64
CA GLY A 202 6.98 -1.34 6.78
C GLY A 202 6.09 -2.17 5.84
N LEU A 203 6.60 -3.14 5.10
CA LEU A 203 5.82 -3.91 4.12
C LEU A 203 4.47 -4.41 4.68
N TYR A 204 3.35 -4.04 4.05
CA TYR A 204 1.95 -4.29 4.44
C TYR A 204 1.42 -3.44 5.62
N GLU A 205 2.10 -2.41 6.04
CA GLU A 205 1.64 -1.54 7.12
C GLU A 205 0.38 -0.75 6.73
N ASP A 206 0.30 -0.34 5.47
CA ASP A 206 -0.84 0.34 4.84
C ASP A 206 -2.08 -0.57 4.80
N PHE A 207 -1.87 -1.81 4.38
CA PHE A 207 -2.93 -2.82 4.33
C PHE A 207 -3.47 -3.12 5.74
N ASP A 208 -2.59 -3.27 6.75
CA ASP A 208 -2.97 -3.46 8.15
C ASP A 208 -3.80 -2.29 8.67
N PHE A 209 -3.34 -1.05 8.42
CA PHE A 209 -4.05 0.14 8.85
C PHE A 209 -5.44 0.23 8.20
N CYS A 210 -5.53 0.00 6.88
CA CYS A 210 -6.80 -0.03 6.15
C CYS A 210 -7.78 -1.04 6.76
N VAL A 211 -7.35 -2.28 6.96
CA VAL A 211 -8.20 -3.35 7.52
C VAL A 211 -8.72 -3.01 8.92
N ARG A 212 -7.89 -2.39 9.75
CA ARG A 212 -8.32 -1.96 11.09
C ARG A 212 -9.25 -0.75 11.04
N ALA A 213 -9.03 0.16 10.08
CA ALA A 213 -9.86 1.35 9.88
C ALA A 213 -11.29 1.01 9.44
N LEU A 214 -11.51 -0.11 8.71
CA LEU A 214 -12.84 -0.58 8.29
C LEU A 214 -13.84 -0.79 9.44
N LYS A 215 -13.38 -0.89 10.68
CA LYS A 215 -14.26 -0.96 11.87
C LYS A 215 -14.95 0.37 12.17
N TYR A 216 -14.47 1.46 11.59
CA TYR A 216 -14.89 2.83 11.92
C TYR A 216 -15.55 3.57 10.75
N GLY A 217 -15.51 3.01 9.55
CA GLY A 217 -16.12 3.58 8.36
C GLY A 217 -15.64 2.86 7.09
N ASN A 218 -16.12 3.33 5.95
CA ASN A 218 -15.78 2.76 4.66
C ASN A 218 -14.50 3.37 4.08
N LEU A 219 -13.82 2.60 3.24
CA LEU A 219 -12.66 3.04 2.48
C LEU A 219 -13.03 3.15 1.00
N TYR A 220 -12.49 4.16 0.34
CA TYR A 220 -12.71 4.38 -1.09
C TYR A 220 -11.40 4.65 -1.82
N VAL A 221 -11.37 4.35 -3.11
CA VAL A 221 -10.33 4.83 -4.03
C VAL A 221 -10.99 5.71 -5.07
N ASN A 222 -10.56 6.96 -5.18
CA ASN A 222 -10.93 7.84 -6.27
C ASN A 222 -9.88 7.73 -7.38
N THR A 223 -10.26 7.16 -8.53
CA THR A 223 -9.33 6.96 -9.64
C THR A 223 -9.03 8.23 -10.45
N ASN A 224 -9.59 9.39 -10.05
CA ASN A 224 -9.15 10.71 -10.50
C ASN A 224 -8.07 11.31 -9.60
N ALA A 225 -7.91 10.84 -8.36
CA ALA A 225 -6.79 11.21 -7.49
C ALA A 225 -5.53 10.46 -7.94
N LYS A 226 -4.84 10.99 -8.96
CA LYS A 226 -3.74 10.33 -9.64
C LYS A 226 -2.40 10.75 -9.08
N VAL A 227 -1.49 9.78 -9.01
CA VAL A 227 -0.08 10.00 -8.71
C VAL A 227 0.79 9.27 -9.74
N TRP A 228 2.03 9.72 -9.91
CA TRP A 228 3.09 9.07 -10.69
C TRP A 228 4.18 8.66 -9.70
N HIS A 229 4.36 7.38 -9.49
CA HIS A 229 5.31 6.82 -8.53
C HIS A 229 6.58 6.36 -9.25
N TYR A 230 7.76 6.84 -8.82
CA TYR A 230 9.03 6.63 -9.51
C TYR A 230 9.90 5.54 -8.92
N HIS A 231 9.48 4.94 -7.80
CA HIS A 231 10.11 3.77 -7.16
C HIS A 231 11.60 3.92 -6.90
N GLU A 232 11.99 4.81 -6.00
CA GLU A 232 13.39 4.95 -5.59
C GLU A 232 13.97 3.61 -5.11
N PRO A 233 15.12 3.15 -5.66
CA PRO A 233 15.73 1.88 -5.27
C PRO A 233 16.35 1.88 -3.88
N SER A 234 16.66 3.06 -3.33
CA SER A 234 17.29 3.22 -2.02
C SER A 234 16.35 2.79 -0.89
N GLY A 235 16.92 2.40 0.27
CA GLY A 235 16.14 2.04 1.47
C GLY A 235 15.47 0.67 1.45
N ARG A 236 15.53 -0.09 0.35
CA ARG A 236 14.94 -1.43 0.29
C ARG A 236 15.75 -2.44 1.10
N PRO A 237 15.10 -3.36 1.85
CA PRO A 237 15.81 -4.42 2.56
C PRO A 237 16.46 -5.40 1.59
N ASP A 238 17.47 -6.14 2.05
CA ASP A 238 17.99 -7.27 1.28
C ASP A 238 16.88 -8.30 0.97
N PHE A 239 17.04 -9.03 -0.13
CA PHE A 239 15.99 -9.93 -0.62
C PHE A 239 15.62 -11.07 0.33
N TYR A 240 16.55 -11.49 1.20
CA TYR A 240 16.25 -12.49 2.22
C TYR A 240 15.29 -11.93 3.29
N LYS A 241 15.59 -10.74 3.82
CA LYS A 241 14.69 -10.04 4.75
C LYS A 241 13.36 -9.72 4.11
N TYR A 242 13.38 -9.23 2.86
CA TYR A 242 12.17 -8.96 2.09
C TYR A 242 11.28 -10.20 1.95
N GLY A 243 11.86 -11.35 1.56
CA GLY A 243 11.14 -12.64 1.47
C GLY A 243 10.49 -13.05 2.80
N LYS A 244 11.21 -12.86 3.93
CA LYS A 244 10.64 -13.10 5.26
C LYS A 244 9.45 -12.20 5.55
N MET A 245 9.56 -10.90 5.23
CA MET A 245 8.48 -9.91 5.44
C MET A 245 7.25 -10.25 4.60
N VAL A 246 7.41 -10.62 3.33
CA VAL A 246 6.29 -10.99 2.45
C VAL A 246 5.41 -12.08 3.07
N VAL A 247 6.02 -13.08 3.70
CA VAL A 247 5.25 -14.19 4.29
C VAL A 247 4.76 -13.83 5.70
N LYS A 248 5.64 -13.34 6.58
CA LYS A 248 5.32 -13.06 7.98
C LYS A 248 4.28 -11.93 8.11
N ASN A 249 4.53 -10.80 7.44
CA ASN A 249 3.64 -9.64 7.49
C ASN A 249 2.36 -9.91 6.71
N GLY A 250 2.46 -10.58 5.54
CA GLY A 250 1.29 -10.98 4.78
C GLY A 250 0.37 -11.95 5.54
N TRP A 251 0.94 -12.89 6.33
CA TRP A 251 0.17 -13.75 7.22
C TRP A 251 -0.51 -12.94 8.33
N TYR A 252 0.23 -12.02 8.95
CA TYR A 252 -0.29 -11.17 10.02
C TYR A 252 -1.52 -10.39 9.54
N VAL A 253 -1.40 -9.66 8.45
CA VAL A 253 -2.50 -8.84 7.89
C VAL A 253 -3.69 -9.70 7.47
N TRP A 254 -3.43 -10.86 6.84
CA TRP A 254 -4.47 -11.82 6.51
C TRP A 254 -5.25 -12.25 7.76
N ARG A 255 -4.56 -12.51 8.88
CA ARG A 255 -5.19 -12.89 10.15
C ARG A 255 -5.90 -11.73 10.85
N VAL A 256 -5.44 -10.51 10.69
CA VAL A 256 -6.15 -9.31 11.16
C VAL A 256 -7.50 -9.19 10.43
N ARG A 257 -7.52 -9.40 9.11
CA ARG A 257 -8.77 -9.36 8.31
C ARG A 257 -9.68 -10.56 8.56
N HIS A 258 -9.09 -11.75 8.65
CA HIS A 258 -9.80 -13.03 8.83
C HIS A 258 -9.31 -13.75 10.08
N PRO A 259 -9.80 -13.37 11.28
CA PRO A 259 -9.37 -14.00 12.54
C PRO A 259 -9.68 -15.49 12.60
N PHE A 260 -10.78 -15.92 11.98
CA PHE A 260 -11.28 -17.29 11.97
C PHE A 260 -11.51 -17.79 10.54
N PRO A 261 -10.47 -17.90 9.70
CA PRO A 261 -10.65 -18.34 8.32
C PRO A 261 -11.03 -19.82 8.27
N SER A 262 -11.82 -20.19 7.25
CA SER A 262 -12.16 -21.60 7.00
C SER A 262 -10.93 -22.46 6.77
N LEU A 263 -11.01 -23.78 6.99
CA LEU A 263 -9.91 -24.70 6.69
C LEU A 263 -9.48 -24.61 5.21
N LYS A 264 -10.46 -24.50 4.31
CA LYS A 264 -10.20 -24.30 2.86
C LYS A 264 -9.42 -23.03 2.58
N ALA A 265 -9.75 -21.92 3.26
CA ALA A 265 -9.04 -20.66 3.12
C ALA A 265 -7.60 -20.77 3.66
N LYS A 266 -7.41 -21.43 4.81
CA LYS A 266 -6.07 -21.70 5.37
C LYS A 266 -5.21 -22.50 4.38
N LEU A 267 -5.72 -23.60 3.85
CA LEU A 267 -5.01 -24.43 2.88
C LEU A 267 -4.65 -23.64 1.61
N LYS A 268 -5.59 -22.84 1.09
CA LYS A 268 -5.34 -22.00 -0.09
C LYS A 268 -4.28 -20.92 0.20
N TRP A 269 -4.31 -20.27 1.38
CA TRP A 269 -3.32 -19.27 1.76
C TRP A 269 -1.91 -19.85 1.79
N HIS A 270 -1.74 -21.02 2.46
CA HIS A 270 -0.45 -21.72 2.49
C HIS A 270 -0.01 -22.19 1.10
N ALA A 271 -0.93 -22.70 0.30
CA ALA A 271 -0.63 -23.10 -1.09
C ALA A 271 -0.16 -21.91 -1.95
N ILE A 272 -0.79 -20.73 -1.81
CA ILE A 272 -0.35 -19.51 -2.48
C ILE A 272 1.04 -19.10 -2.01
N SER A 273 1.30 -19.10 -0.71
CA SER A 273 2.61 -18.73 -0.15
C SER A 273 3.73 -19.63 -0.69
N LEU A 274 3.51 -20.95 -0.70
CA LEU A 274 4.45 -21.92 -1.25
C LEU A 274 4.60 -21.78 -2.77
N LEU A 275 3.52 -21.57 -3.51
CA LEU A 275 3.57 -21.33 -4.94
C LEU A 275 4.43 -20.13 -5.29
N LEU A 276 4.21 -19.01 -4.60
CA LEU A 276 4.98 -17.78 -4.82
C LEU A 276 6.46 -17.92 -4.41
N ALA A 277 6.76 -18.70 -3.37
CA ALA A 277 8.14 -19.06 -3.04
C ALA A 277 8.79 -19.91 -4.14
N ASN A 278 8.11 -20.94 -4.63
CA ASN A 278 8.64 -21.80 -5.70
C ASN A 278 8.83 -21.05 -7.04
N ILE A 279 8.00 -20.05 -7.35
CA ILE A 279 8.25 -19.16 -8.49
C ILE A 279 9.60 -18.44 -8.33
N ARG A 280 9.97 -18.00 -7.11
CA ARG A 280 11.30 -17.39 -6.85
C ARG A 280 12.42 -18.40 -7.03
N LEU A 281 12.22 -19.68 -6.63
CA LEU A 281 13.19 -20.74 -6.88
C LEU A 281 13.41 -20.97 -8.38
N VAL A 282 12.35 -21.03 -9.17
CA VAL A 282 12.45 -21.12 -10.63
C VAL A 282 13.21 -19.93 -11.21
N ASN A 283 12.92 -18.71 -10.73
CA ASN A 283 13.64 -17.51 -11.15
C ASN A 283 15.13 -17.54 -10.73
N ALA A 284 15.48 -18.22 -9.65
CA ALA A 284 16.87 -18.42 -9.25
C ALA A 284 17.64 -19.35 -10.20
N ILE A 285 16.93 -20.24 -10.92
CA ILE A 285 17.53 -21.15 -11.90
C ILE A 285 17.62 -20.48 -13.28
N SER A 286 16.54 -19.83 -13.73
CA SER A 286 16.38 -19.38 -15.12
C SER A 286 16.18 -17.86 -15.29
N GLY A 287 16.03 -17.09 -14.21
CA GLY A 287 15.80 -15.64 -14.27
C GLY A 287 17.08 -14.81 -14.41
N PRO A 288 16.94 -13.50 -14.66
CA PRO A 288 18.09 -12.59 -14.82
C PRO A 288 18.78 -12.29 -13.47
N ASP A 289 18.07 -12.29 -12.35
CA ASP A 289 18.57 -11.93 -11.01
C ASP A 289 18.54 -13.15 -10.07
N ARG A 290 19.36 -14.15 -10.40
CA ARG A 290 19.36 -15.48 -9.75
C ARG A 290 19.65 -15.42 -8.26
N LYS A 291 20.67 -14.62 -7.86
CA LYS A 291 21.10 -14.51 -6.46
C LYS A 291 19.99 -13.96 -5.58
N ASN A 292 19.42 -12.85 -5.99
CA ASN A 292 18.35 -12.18 -5.23
C ASN A 292 17.06 -13.01 -5.20
N ALA A 293 16.74 -13.70 -6.30
CA ALA A 293 15.62 -14.64 -6.33
C ALA A 293 15.81 -15.80 -5.34
N LEU A 294 17.03 -16.35 -5.23
CA LEU A 294 17.37 -17.40 -4.27
C LEU A 294 17.27 -16.92 -2.82
N LEU A 295 17.78 -15.74 -2.52
CA LEU A 295 17.68 -15.13 -1.19
C LEU A 295 16.21 -14.90 -0.79
N ASP A 296 15.39 -14.36 -1.71
CA ASP A 296 13.95 -14.18 -1.50
C ASP A 296 13.25 -15.53 -1.25
N TYR A 297 13.56 -16.56 -2.03
CA TYR A 297 13.03 -17.91 -1.81
C TYR A 297 13.33 -18.41 -0.39
N PHE A 298 14.59 -18.38 0.03
CA PHE A 298 14.95 -18.83 1.38
C PHE A 298 14.30 -18.00 2.47
N GLY A 299 14.21 -16.68 2.28
CA GLY A 299 13.50 -15.80 3.20
C GLY A 299 12.04 -16.21 3.38
N ARG A 300 11.33 -16.49 2.26
CA ARG A 300 9.94 -16.96 2.28
C ARG A 300 9.79 -18.31 2.96
N MET A 301 10.64 -19.27 2.63
CA MET A 301 10.56 -20.63 3.18
C MET A 301 10.81 -20.64 4.69
N ILE A 302 11.83 -19.94 5.17
CA ILE A 302 12.12 -19.86 6.62
C ILE A 302 10.95 -19.16 7.34
N ALA A 303 10.40 -18.09 6.80
CA ALA A 303 9.24 -17.45 7.40
C ALA A 303 8.01 -18.37 7.39
N TRP A 304 7.77 -19.11 6.30
CA TRP A 304 6.65 -20.04 6.21
C TRP A 304 6.74 -21.17 7.23
N PHE A 305 7.91 -21.77 7.42
CA PHE A 305 8.13 -22.75 8.49
C PHE A 305 7.99 -22.12 9.88
N GLY A 306 8.48 -20.89 10.06
CA GLY A 306 8.34 -20.15 11.30
C GLY A 306 6.88 -19.93 11.73
N LEU A 307 5.95 -19.81 10.78
CA LEU A 307 4.51 -19.70 11.10
C LEU A 307 3.93 -20.92 11.83
N TRP A 308 4.54 -22.09 11.69
CA TRP A 308 4.10 -23.31 12.38
C TRP A 308 4.71 -23.44 13.79
N LEU A 309 5.90 -22.85 13.99
CA LEU A 309 6.62 -22.93 15.26
C LEU A 309 6.22 -21.77 16.18
N GLU A 310 6.22 -20.56 15.64
CA GLU A 310 5.98 -19.32 16.36
C GLU A 310 5.23 -18.31 15.48
N PRO A 311 3.90 -18.47 15.32
CA PRO A 311 3.12 -17.52 14.52
C PRO A 311 3.12 -16.14 15.16
N PRO A 312 3.11 -15.05 14.36
CA PRO A 312 2.98 -13.71 14.89
C PRO A 312 1.73 -13.54 15.75
N VAL A 313 1.89 -12.92 16.91
CA VAL A 313 0.75 -12.58 17.78
C VAL A 313 0.00 -11.41 17.14
N ILE A 314 -1.28 -11.62 16.85
CA ILE A 314 -2.14 -10.56 16.34
C ILE A 314 -2.46 -9.63 17.49
N GLN A 315 -1.90 -8.43 17.40
CA GLN A 315 -2.18 -7.38 18.38
C GLN A 315 -3.58 -6.85 18.09
N ASN A 316 -4.55 -7.22 18.91
CA ASN A 316 -5.80 -6.48 18.99
C ASN A 316 -5.47 -5.18 19.72
N HIS A 317 -5.21 -4.12 18.98
CA HIS A 317 -5.04 -2.78 19.57
C HIS A 317 -6.43 -2.14 19.81
N PRO A 318 -6.99 -2.20 21.03
CA PRO A 318 -7.59 -1.01 21.59
C PRO A 318 -6.42 -0.11 22.02
N LEU A 319 -6.58 1.19 21.92
CA LEU A 319 -5.64 2.14 22.52
C LEU A 319 -5.49 1.79 24.00
N SER A 320 -4.31 1.33 24.42
CA SER A 320 -3.89 1.35 25.81
C SER A 320 -3.21 2.66 26.09
#